data_53a2b8390cbb079632d28fd53d706ce5
#
_entry.id   53a2b8390cbb079632d28fd53d706ce5
#
_cell.length_a   1.000
_cell.length_b   1.000
_cell.length_c   1.000
_cell.angle_alpha   90.00
_cell.angle_beta   90.00
_cell.angle_gamma   90.00
#
_symmetry.space_group_name_H-M   'P 1'
#
loop_
_entity.id
_entity.type
_entity.pdbx_description
1 polymer ?
#
loop_
_entity_poly.entity_id
_entity_poly.type
_entity_poly.pdbx_seq_one_letter_code
_entity_poly.pdbx_strand_id
1 'polypeptide(L)'
;MQLLSNAALLEQLRKAGPRMSERSLPEMREHFRRIGYEPKDFDKLNLIHVAGTKGKGSTSALTQSILHNYDPTIKTGLFTSPHLVAVRERIRINGEPISEELFARYSQDVWERLEATKEEAIRAMDLSDSDKNELIKNSRKHPDKPIYFRYLTLVALHAFIQEKVDCAILEVGVGGEYDSTNIIEKPVVCGITALGLDHVSILGNTIDQIAWHKSGIIKPNVPVVCFEQLPEAIQVVQQRAQEKNAPLTILYKNQVSNLNGIEIGLAGEHQKYNALTAIELCKIWLKSMRGIEFKEVIPEGFKKGLKNVTWPGRGQLLDISHTKYASEGTNATWFLDGAHTIESLEVCAAWFEQALKQRKEEGHRILVFNCTHGRDSDRLLQVMSNIQPTVHFDDVVFTTNVTFKEGYTTDNTNNNVSAEEVTSVQKILATSWVTQNPAFPKDHVHVVDSIEEAVEFAVARSKQVTKRVQVLTTGSLIMVGNTLTVLGFKPQ
;
A
#
# COMPACT_ATOMS: atom_id res chain seq x y z
N MET A 1 -19.17 0.34 -30.60
CA MET A 1 -18.32 -0.51 -29.74
C MET A 1 -18.36 0.09 -28.34
N GLN A 2 -19.11 -0.54 -27.43
CA GLN A 2 -19.26 -0.04 -26.06
C GLN A 2 -17.92 -0.22 -25.36
N LEU A 3 -17.24 0.89 -25.03
CA LEU A 3 -16.09 0.92 -24.13
C LEU A 3 -16.55 0.27 -22.80
N LEU A 4 -16.02 -0.91 -22.49
CA LEU A 4 -16.12 -1.45 -21.14
C LEU A 4 -15.51 -0.38 -20.23
N SER A 5 -16.24 0.06 -19.22
CA SER A 5 -15.67 0.97 -18.22
C SER A 5 -14.42 0.30 -17.64
N ASN A 6 -13.37 1.05 -17.35
CA ASN A 6 -12.14 0.53 -16.74
C ASN A 6 -12.43 -0.33 -15.49
N ALA A 7 -13.49 -0.01 -14.76
CA ALA A 7 -13.96 -0.76 -13.61
C ALA A 7 -14.40 -2.21 -13.96
N ALA A 8 -15.19 -2.40 -15.02
CA ALA A 8 -15.64 -3.73 -15.45
C ALA A 8 -14.46 -4.60 -15.93
N LEU A 9 -13.49 -3.99 -16.61
CA LEU A 9 -12.27 -4.66 -17.05
C LEU A 9 -11.44 -5.16 -15.87
N LEU A 10 -11.17 -4.29 -14.90
CA LEU A 10 -10.38 -4.62 -13.72
C LEU A 10 -11.08 -5.66 -12.83
N GLU A 11 -12.40 -5.64 -12.77
CA GLU A 11 -13.17 -6.64 -12.03
C GLU A 11 -13.04 -8.05 -12.62
N GLN A 12 -13.04 -8.18 -13.95
CA GLN A 12 -12.82 -9.47 -14.61
C GLN A 12 -11.44 -10.06 -14.25
N LEU A 13 -10.40 -9.22 -14.21
CA LEU A 13 -9.04 -9.65 -13.88
C LEU A 13 -8.87 -10.01 -12.39
N ARG A 14 -9.65 -9.42 -11.49
CA ARG A 14 -9.64 -9.76 -10.05
C ARG A 14 -10.11 -11.18 -9.77
N LYS A 15 -11.07 -11.70 -10.55
CA LYS A 15 -11.65 -13.04 -10.36
C LYS A 15 -10.67 -14.19 -10.64
N ALA A 16 -9.54 -13.92 -11.30
CA ALA A 16 -8.56 -14.95 -11.66
C ALA A 16 -7.68 -15.46 -10.50
N GLY A 17 -7.68 -14.78 -9.35
CA GLY A 17 -6.91 -15.15 -8.14
C GLY A 17 -5.38 -15.03 -8.27
N PRO A 18 -4.65 -14.87 -7.17
CA PRO A 18 -3.19 -14.77 -7.20
C PRO A 18 -2.55 -16.15 -7.40
N ARG A 19 -1.72 -16.28 -8.43
CA ARG A 19 -0.82 -17.42 -8.61
C ARG A 19 0.61 -16.90 -8.67
N MET A 20 1.38 -17.11 -7.61
CA MET A 20 2.83 -16.83 -7.58
C MET A 20 3.59 -18.15 -7.70
N SER A 21 4.43 -18.26 -8.72
CA SER A 21 5.26 -19.44 -8.98
C SER A 21 6.46 -19.04 -9.85
N GLU A 22 7.38 -19.96 -10.06
CA GLU A 22 8.52 -19.81 -10.98
C GLU A 22 8.09 -19.41 -12.41
N ARG A 23 6.86 -19.72 -12.80
CA ARG A 23 6.28 -19.32 -14.10
C ARG A 23 5.89 -17.84 -14.18
N SER A 24 5.82 -17.13 -13.02
CA SER A 24 5.32 -15.75 -12.96
C SER A 24 6.14 -14.77 -13.80
N LEU A 25 7.47 -14.85 -13.72
CA LEU A 25 8.34 -13.94 -14.48
C LEU A 25 8.41 -14.30 -15.98
N PRO A 26 8.53 -15.57 -16.41
CA PRO A 26 8.38 -15.93 -17.81
C PRO A 26 7.06 -15.46 -18.42
N GLU A 27 5.94 -15.67 -17.75
CA GLU A 27 4.62 -15.18 -18.19
C GLU A 27 4.58 -13.65 -18.29
N MET A 28 5.19 -12.96 -17.32
CA MET A 28 5.25 -11.49 -17.31
C MET A 28 6.10 -10.94 -18.46
N ARG A 29 7.24 -11.58 -18.78
CA ARG A 29 8.07 -11.24 -19.95
C ARG A 29 7.27 -11.37 -21.24
N GLU A 30 6.51 -12.45 -21.39
CA GLU A 30 5.66 -12.66 -22.56
C GLU A 30 4.59 -11.57 -22.68
N HIS A 31 3.94 -11.18 -21.59
CA HIS A 31 2.97 -10.09 -21.62
C HIS A 31 3.62 -8.75 -22.02
N PHE A 32 4.85 -8.44 -21.56
CA PHE A 32 5.58 -7.25 -21.99
C PHE A 32 5.96 -7.31 -23.46
N ARG A 33 6.45 -8.46 -23.95
CA ARG A 33 6.73 -8.65 -25.38
C ARG A 33 5.48 -8.39 -26.23
N ARG A 34 4.34 -8.90 -25.79
CA ARG A 34 3.05 -8.72 -26.49
C ARG A 34 2.61 -7.26 -26.56
N ILE A 35 2.98 -6.42 -25.62
CA ILE A 35 2.70 -4.98 -25.67
C ILE A 35 3.88 -4.16 -26.27
N GLY A 36 4.90 -4.85 -26.78
CA GLY A 36 6.00 -4.22 -27.53
C GLY A 36 7.18 -3.79 -26.67
N TYR A 37 7.43 -4.42 -25.51
CA TYR A 37 8.57 -4.13 -24.66
C TYR A 37 9.40 -5.38 -24.35
N GLU A 38 10.71 -5.17 -24.28
CA GLU A 38 11.68 -6.12 -23.76
C GLU A 38 12.20 -5.63 -22.38
N PRO A 39 12.70 -6.49 -21.48
CA PRO A 39 13.20 -6.09 -20.16
C PRO A 39 14.22 -4.94 -20.20
N LYS A 40 15.10 -4.90 -21.21
CA LYS A 40 16.10 -3.84 -21.44
C LYS A 40 15.47 -2.44 -21.67
N ASP A 41 14.21 -2.38 -22.13
CA ASP A 41 13.55 -1.11 -22.38
C ASP A 41 13.23 -0.37 -21.07
N PHE A 42 13.24 -1.09 -19.96
CA PHE A 42 13.02 -0.51 -18.63
C PHE A 42 14.30 0.04 -17.98
N ASP A 43 15.49 -0.27 -18.53
CA ASP A 43 16.76 0.25 -17.98
C ASP A 43 16.79 1.79 -17.99
N LYS A 44 16.15 2.44 -19.00
CA LYS A 44 16.04 3.90 -19.09
C LYS A 44 15.19 4.56 -18.00
N LEU A 45 14.42 3.78 -17.24
CA LEU A 45 13.63 4.29 -16.12
C LEU A 45 14.48 4.46 -14.84
N ASN A 46 15.78 4.11 -14.87
CA ASN A 46 16.74 4.28 -13.77
C ASN A 46 16.16 3.89 -12.41
N LEU A 47 15.75 2.67 -12.29
CA LEU A 47 14.74 2.17 -11.37
C LEU A 47 15.27 1.95 -9.95
N ILE A 48 14.49 2.32 -8.94
CA ILE A 48 14.65 1.95 -7.53
C ILE A 48 13.60 0.89 -7.20
N HIS A 49 14.03 -0.28 -6.71
CA HIS A 49 13.13 -1.41 -6.43
C HIS A 49 13.06 -1.68 -4.92
N VAL A 50 11.86 -1.69 -4.33
CA VAL A 50 11.67 -1.75 -2.88
C VAL A 50 10.83 -2.95 -2.48
N ALA A 51 11.44 -3.88 -1.71
CA ALA A 51 10.77 -5.02 -1.08
C ALA A 51 10.76 -4.89 0.45
N GLY A 52 9.96 -5.71 1.11
CA GLY A 52 9.84 -5.77 2.57
C GLY A 52 8.47 -6.28 3.01
N THR A 53 8.29 -6.47 4.32
CA THR A 53 6.98 -6.79 4.88
C THR A 53 6.24 -5.50 5.24
N LYS A 54 6.86 -4.64 6.01
CA LYS A 54 6.33 -3.35 6.44
C LYS A 54 7.21 -2.21 5.94
N GLY A 55 6.62 -1.04 5.68
CA GLY A 55 7.35 0.17 5.31
C GLY A 55 7.65 0.36 3.83
N LYS A 56 7.37 -0.61 2.94
CA LYS A 56 7.64 -0.50 1.49
C LYS A 56 7.05 0.79 0.88
N GLY A 57 5.73 0.97 0.97
CA GLY A 57 5.05 2.14 0.42
C GLY A 57 5.51 3.46 1.02
N SER A 58 5.71 3.51 2.36
CA SER A 58 6.25 4.70 3.04
C SER A 58 7.69 5.02 2.60
N THR A 59 8.56 4.01 2.49
CA THR A 59 9.93 4.19 1.98
C THR A 59 9.92 4.68 0.54
N SER A 60 9.06 4.10 -0.31
CA SER A 60 8.92 4.52 -1.70
C SER A 60 8.40 5.96 -1.83
N ALA A 61 7.42 6.35 -1.03
CA ALA A 61 6.89 7.72 -0.98
C ALA A 61 7.95 8.72 -0.47
N LEU A 62 8.70 8.37 0.59
CA LEU A 62 9.81 9.16 1.09
C LEU A 62 10.90 9.34 0.03
N THR A 63 11.29 8.26 -0.67
CA THR A 63 12.26 8.28 -1.75
C THR A 63 11.82 9.23 -2.86
N GLN A 64 10.57 9.11 -3.30
CA GLN A 64 9.99 9.98 -4.32
C GLN A 64 9.98 11.45 -3.87
N SER A 65 9.51 11.72 -2.64
CA SER A 65 9.43 13.07 -2.10
C SER A 65 10.82 13.71 -1.95
N ILE A 66 11.83 12.95 -1.50
CA ILE A 66 13.21 13.43 -1.38
C ILE A 66 13.75 13.81 -2.77
N LEU A 67 13.66 12.92 -3.77
CA LEU A 67 14.18 13.20 -5.11
C LEU A 67 13.51 14.42 -5.73
N HIS A 68 12.18 14.49 -5.69
CA HIS A 68 11.41 15.59 -6.27
C HIS A 68 11.66 16.95 -5.59
N ASN A 69 11.79 16.99 -4.25
CA ASN A 69 12.09 18.24 -3.54
C ASN A 69 13.56 18.64 -3.62
N TYR A 70 14.48 17.69 -3.80
CA TYR A 70 15.89 17.93 -4.00
C TYR A 70 16.16 18.55 -5.38
N ASP A 71 15.62 17.96 -6.42
CA ASP A 71 15.73 18.43 -7.79
C ASP A 71 14.38 18.24 -8.52
N PRO A 72 13.56 19.30 -8.65
CA PRO A 72 12.25 19.23 -9.32
C PRO A 72 12.33 18.91 -10.82
N THR A 73 13.52 18.94 -11.43
CA THR A 73 13.72 18.54 -12.84
C THR A 73 13.71 17.03 -13.01
N ILE A 74 13.93 16.26 -11.92
CA ILE A 74 13.82 14.79 -11.92
C ILE A 74 12.33 14.42 -11.98
N LYS A 75 11.86 13.98 -13.14
CA LYS A 75 10.50 13.43 -13.28
C LYS A 75 10.44 12.05 -12.68
N THR A 76 9.70 11.90 -11.58
CA THR A 76 9.60 10.63 -10.85
C THR A 76 8.32 9.88 -11.23
N GLY A 77 8.42 8.55 -11.36
CA GLY A 77 7.30 7.62 -11.41
C GLY A 77 7.29 6.78 -10.14
N LEU A 78 6.11 6.54 -9.55
CA LEU A 78 5.97 5.72 -8.35
C LEU A 78 4.86 4.69 -8.54
N PHE A 79 5.17 3.41 -8.36
CA PHE A 79 4.20 2.32 -8.38
C PHE A 79 4.13 1.67 -7.01
N THR A 80 2.92 1.63 -6.43
CA THR A 80 2.68 1.12 -5.07
C THR A 80 1.42 0.28 -4.98
N SER A 81 1.28 -0.48 -3.89
CA SER A 81 0.09 -1.29 -3.60
C SER A 81 -0.14 -1.52 -2.11
N PRO A 82 -1.42 -1.67 -1.69
CA PRO A 82 -2.64 -1.40 -2.45
C PRO A 82 -2.95 0.10 -2.55
N HIS A 83 -3.99 0.48 -3.29
CA HIS A 83 -4.58 1.83 -3.24
C HIS A 83 -5.52 1.98 -2.04
N LEU A 84 -5.91 3.21 -1.74
CA LEU A 84 -6.90 3.52 -0.70
C LEU A 84 -8.29 3.77 -1.27
N VAL A 85 -8.44 4.74 -2.15
CA VAL A 85 -9.72 5.21 -2.70
C VAL A 85 -9.86 4.78 -4.16
N ALA A 86 -8.87 5.09 -5.00
CA ALA A 86 -8.92 4.86 -6.44
C ALA A 86 -7.71 4.07 -6.94
N VAL A 87 -7.94 3.13 -7.88
CA VAL A 87 -6.88 2.27 -8.43
C VAL A 87 -5.72 3.06 -9.04
N ARG A 88 -5.99 4.26 -9.60
CA ARG A 88 -4.97 5.13 -10.21
C ARG A 88 -3.93 5.67 -9.22
N GLU A 89 -4.22 5.65 -7.90
CA GLU A 89 -3.24 5.99 -6.86
C GLU A 89 -2.01 5.09 -6.86
N ARG A 90 -2.15 3.89 -7.43
CA ARG A 90 -1.02 2.95 -7.55
C ARG A 90 0.05 3.43 -8.51
N ILE A 91 -0.27 4.37 -9.39
CA ILE A 91 0.62 4.94 -10.41
C ILE A 91 0.66 6.44 -10.20
N ARG A 92 1.80 6.95 -9.75
CA ARG A 92 1.99 8.37 -9.50
C ARG A 92 3.11 8.94 -10.38
N ILE A 93 2.91 10.17 -10.83
CA ILE A 93 3.93 10.96 -11.53
C ILE A 93 4.23 12.20 -10.67
N ASN A 94 5.48 12.42 -10.33
CA ASN A 94 5.93 13.51 -9.47
C ASN A 94 5.18 13.58 -8.11
N GLY A 95 4.79 12.42 -7.57
CA GLY A 95 4.09 12.30 -6.30
C GLY A 95 2.57 12.31 -6.40
N GLU A 96 2.00 12.79 -7.51
CA GLU A 96 0.56 12.87 -7.71
C GLU A 96 0.02 11.61 -8.42
N PRO A 97 -1.16 11.10 -8.02
CA PRO A 97 -1.82 10.03 -8.77
C PRO A 97 -2.02 10.44 -10.23
N ILE A 98 -1.73 9.51 -11.15
CA ILE A 98 -1.97 9.74 -12.58
C ILE A 98 -3.43 10.17 -12.81
N SER A 99 -3.68 11.09 -13.75
CA SER A 99 -5.05 11.56 -14.05
C SER A 99 -5.96 10.42 -14.52
N GLU A 100 -7.26 10.57 -14.36
CA GLU A 100 -8.24 9.57 -14.82
C GLU A 100 -8.13 9.33 -16.33
N GLU A 101 -7.92 10.40 -17.10
CA GLU A 101 -7.78 10.33 -18.55
C GLU A 101 -6.51 9.56 -18.95
N LEU A 102 -5.37 9.84 -18.30
CA LEU A 102 -4.12 9.15 -18.58
C LEU A 102 -4.17 7.69 -18.14
N PHE A 103 -4.76 7.41 -16.97
CA PHE A 103 -4.96 6.05 -16.50
C PHE A 103 -5.86 5.26 -17.45
N ALA A 104 -6.97 5.86 -17.90
CA ALA A 104 -7.87 5.25 -18.87
C ALA A 104 -7.15 4.98 -20.20
N ARG A 105 -6.42 5.96 -20.72
CA ARG A 105 -5.67 5.85 -21.97
C ARG A 105 -4.63 4.74 -21.92
N TYR A 106 -3.77 4.70 -20.90
CA TYR A 106 -2.72 3.69 -20.82
C TYR A 106 -3.27 2.30 -20.51
N SER A 107 -4.33 2.20 -19.72
CA SER A 107 -5.03 0.93 -19.53
C SER A 107 -5.63 0.41 -20.82
N GLN A 108 -6.29 1.26 -21.60
CA GLN A 108 -6.85 0.89 -22.90
C GLN A 108 -5.76 0.49 -23.89
N ASP A 109 -4.66 1.24 -23.96
CA ASP A 109 -3.53 0.97 -24.86
C ASP A 109 -2.91 -0.42 -24.59
N VAL A 110 -2.66 -0.72 -23.31
CA VAL A 110 -2.16 -2.05 -22.89
C VAL A 110 -3.15 -3.15 -23.23
N TRP A 111 -4.44 -2.92 -22.99
CA TRP A 111 -5.48 -3.90 -23.30
C TRP A 111 -5.57 -4.19 -24.79
N GLU A 112 -5.61 -3.17 -25.63
CA GLU A 112 -5.71 -3.29 -27.08
C GLU A 112 -4.51 -4.02 -27.69
N ARG A 113 -3.29 -3.75 -27.20
CA ARG A 113 -2.07 -4.46 -27.62
C ARG A 113 -2.12 -5.93 -27.24
N LEU A 114 -2.58 -6.26 -26.02
CA LEU A 114 -2.78 -7.64 -25.59
C LEU A 114 -3.89 -8.33 -26.42
N GLU A 115 -4.94 -7.60 -26.79
CA GLU A 115 -6.02 -8.16 -27.65
C GLU A 115 -5.52 -8.40 -29.08
N ALA A 116 -4.75 -7.49 -29.65
CA ALA A 116 -4.19 -7.64 -31.00
C ALA A 116 -3.27 -8.87 -31.14
N THR A 117 -2.61 -9.28 -30.07
CA THR A 117 -1.70 -10.46 -30.03
C THR A 117 -2.35 -11.71 -29.44
N LYS A 118 -3.65 -11.68 -29.17
CA LYS A 118 -4.39 -12.75 -28.46
C LYS A 118 -4.30 -14.10 -29.16
N GLU A 119 -4.57 -14.12 -30.45
CA GLU A 119 -4.61 -15.36 -31.22
C GLU A 119 -3.23 -16.04 -31.25
N GLU A 120 -2.16 -15.27 -31.47
CA GLU A 120 -0.79 -15.75 -31.41
C GLU A 120 -0.46 -16.34 -30.03
N ALA A 121 -0.82 -15.62 -28.95
CA ALA A 121 -0.60 -16.08 -27.58
C ALA A 121 -1.34 -17.38 -27.27
N ILE A 122 -2.61 -17.51 -27.69
CA ILE A 122 -3.39 -18.74 -27.45
C ILE A 122 -2.82 -19.91 -28.26
N ARG A 123 -2.39 -19.68 -29.50
CA ARG A 123 -1.76 -20.72 -30.34
C ARG A 123 -0.44 -21.22 -29.74
N ALA A 124 0.28 -20.37 -29.02
CA ALA A 124 1.51 -20.74 -28.31
C ALA A 124 1.30 -21.52 -27.01
N MET A 125 0.07 -21.60 -26.48
CA MET A 125 -0.24 -22.36 -25.26
C MET A 125 -0.09 -23.85 -25.49
N ASP A 126 0.30 -24.59 -24.45
CA ASP A 126 0.31 -26.06 -24.43
C ASP A 126 -1.10 -26.64 -24.18
N LEU A 127 -1.93 -26.59 -25.22
CA LEU A 127 -3.32 -27.03 -25.24
C LEU A 127 -3.61 -27.75 -26.55
N SER A 128 -4.71 -28.53 -26.60
CA SER A 128 -5.17 -29.12 -27.85
C SER A 128 -5.63 -28.04 -28.84
N ASP A 129 -5.55 -28.32 -30.14
CA ASP A 129 -6.03 -27.40 -31.19
C ASP A 129 -7.54 -27.10 -31.06
N SER A 130 -8.32 -28.06 -30.60
CA SER A 130 -9.74 -27.88 -30.30
C SER A 130 -9.96 -26.83 -29.22
N ASP A 131 -9.22 -26.93 -28.08
CA ASP A 131 -9.32 -26.00 -26.96
C ASP A 131 -8.83 -24.62 -27.36
N LYS A 132 -7.72 -24.54 -28.12
CA LYS A 132 -7.20 -23.26 -28.65
C LYS A 132 -8.25 -22.56 -29.53
N ASN A 133 -8.88 -23.29 -30.45
CA ASN A 133 -9.91 -22.74 -31.33
C ASN A 133 -11.15 -22.28 -30.55
N GLU A 134 -11.54 -23.03 -29.50
CA GLU A 134 -12.63 -22.62 -28.60
C GLU A 134 -12.27 -21.30 -27.85
N LEU A 135 -11.06 -21.20 -27.31
CA LEU A 135 -10.59 -19.98 -26.60
C LEU A 135 -10.53 -18.77 -27.54
N ILE A 136 -10.06 -18.95 -28.79
CA ILE A 136 -10.03 -17.86 -29.79
C ILE A 136 -11.45 -17.36 -30.10
N LYS A 137 -12.41 -18.28 -30.24
CA LYS A 137 -13.81 -17.94 -30.52
C LYS A 137 -14.56 -17.37 -29.32
N ASN A 138 -14.17 -17.72 -28.10
CA ASN A 138 -14.89 -17.34 -26.89
C ASN A 138 -14.31 -16.04 -26.28
N SER A 139 -14.86 -14.90 -26.70
CA SER A 139 -14.44 -13.56 -26.24
C SER A 139 -14.62 -13.30 -24.73
N ARG A 140 -15.37 -14.16 -24.00
CA ARG A 140 -15.59 -13.99 -22.55
C ARG A 140 -14.53 -14.67 -21.69
N LYS A 141 -13.75 -15.62 -22.24
CA LYS A 141 -12.62 -16.23 -21.56
C LYS A 141 -11.35 -15.50 -22.01
N HIS A 142 -10.59 -14.97 -21.05
CA HIS A 142 -9.35 -14.22 -21.30
C HIS A 142 -8.13 -14.92 -20.65
N PRO A 143 -7.85 -16.21 -20.99
CA PRO A 143 -6.68 -16.91 -20.43
C PRO A 143 -5.34 -16.29 -20.88
N ASP A 144 -5.40 -15.50 -21.97
CA ASP A 144 -4.30 -14.74 -22.55
C ASP A 144 -4.01 -13.43 -21.84
N LYS A 145 -4.85 -12.99 -20.92
CA LYS A 145 -4.67 -11.74 -20.16
C LYS A 145 -4.03 -12.01 -18.80
N PRO A 146 -3.16 -11.13 -18.33
CA PRO A 146 -2.58 -11.25 -16.99
C PRO A 146 -3.62 -11.01 -15.90
N ILE A 147 -3.39 -11.59 -14.71
CA ILE A 147 -4.20 -11.30 -13.51
C ILE A 147 -4.04 -9.82 -13.09
N TYR A 148 -4.97 -9.33 -12.27
CA TYR A 148 -5.13 -7.93 -11.90
C TYR A 148 -3.82 -7.18 -11.56
N PHE A 149 -3.01 -7.69 -10.63
CA PHE A 149 -1.79 -7.00 -10.22
C PHE A 149 -0.73 -6.97 -11.34
N ARG A 150 -0.59 -8.06 -12.10
CA ARG A 150 0.31 -8.13 -13.25
C ARG A 150 -0.12 -7.14 -14.35
N TYR A 151 -1.43 -7.04 -14.59
CA TYR A 151 -1.96 -6.06 -15.54
C TYR A 151 -1.63 -4.63 -15.12
N LEU A 152 -1.82 -4.28 -13.84
CA LEU A 152 -1.45 -2.96 -13.34
C LEU A 152 0.05 -2.69 -13.41
N THR A 153 0.90 -3.72 -13.26
CA THR A 153 2.35 -3.60 -13.46
C THR A 153 2.67 -3.27 -14.92
N LEU A 154 1.98 -3.89 -15.90
CA LEU A 154 2.11 -3.53 -17.31
C LEU A 154 1.72 -2.07 -17.56
N VAL A 155 0.56 -1.66 -17.04
CA VAL A 155 0.06 -0.28 -17.20
C VAL A 155 1.04 0.73 -16.57
N ALA A 156 1.57 0.43 -15.39
CA ALA A 156 2.50 1.32 -14.69
C ALA A 156 3.80 1.53 -15.48
N LEU A 157 4.45 0.45 -15.91
CA LEU A 157 5.71 0.55 -16.65
C LEU A 157 5.49 1.16 -18.05
N HIS A 158 4.35 0.82 -18.69
CA HIS A 158 3.96 1.49 -19.95
C HIS A 158 3.78 3.00 -19.74
N ALA A 159 3.03 3.42 -18.72
CA ALA A 159 2.82 4.83 -18.40
C ALA A 159 4.16 5.55 -18.12
N PHE A 160 5.06 4.96 -17.33
CA PHE A 160 6.36 5.56 -17.01
C PHE A 160 7.24 5.77 -18.25
N ILE A 161 7.20 4.83 -19.20
CA ILE A 161 7.90 4.97 -20.47
C ILE A 161 7.28 6.10 -21.31
N GLN A 162 5.95 6.12 -21.45
CA GLN A 162 5.24 7.13 -22.24
C GLN A 162 5.41 8.53 -21.64
N GLU A 163 5.37 8.64 -20.33
CA GLU A 163 5.58 9.89 -19.59
C GLU A 163 7.06 10.29 -19.48
N LYS A 164 7.99 9.45 -19.94
CA LYS A 164 9.43 9.71 -19.92
C LYS A 164 9.94 10.07 -18.54
N VAL A 165 9.60 9.26 -17.52
CA VAL A 165 10.10 9.48 -16.18
C VAL A 165 11.61 9.22 -16.11
N ASP A 166 12.34 10.03 -15.32
CA ASP A 166 13.79 9.90 -15.13
C ASP A 166 14.14 8.84 -14.10
N CYS A 167 13.28 8.68 -13.09
CA CYS A 167 13.41 7.72 -12.00
C CYS A 167 12.08 7.05 -11.73
N ALA A 168 11.99 5.74 -11.95
CA ALA A 168 10.84 4.95 -11.50
C ALA A 168 11.15 4.28 -10.16
N ILE A 169 10.20 4.33 -9.23
CA ILE A 169 10.28 3.69 -7.91
C ILE A 169 9.19 2.62 -7.88
N LEU A 170 9.58 1.36 -7.74
CA LEU A 170 8.63 0.23 -7.72
C LEU A 170 8.57 -0.40 -6.33
N GLU A 171 7.39 -0.42 -5.74
CA GLU A 171 7.06 -1.24 -4.60
C GLU A 171 6.68 -2.65 -5.06
N VAL A 172 7.31 -3.68 -4.47
CA VAL A 172 6.93 -5.09 -4.65
C VAL A 172 5.54 -5.33 -4.07
N GLY A 173 4.68 -6.02 -4.81
CA GLY A 173 3.34 -6.39 -4.34
C GLY A 173 3.41 -7.43 -3.22
N VAL A 174 3.88 -8.63 -3.51
CA VAL A 174 4.04 -9.73 -2.56
C VAL A 174 5.38 -10.44 -2.80
N GLY A 175 6.08 -10.77 -1.72
CA GLY A 175 7.36 -11.48 -1.81
C GLY A 175 8.46 -10.63 -2.44
N GLY A 176 8.93 -10.99 -3.60
CA GLY A 176 9.99 -10.35 -4.38
C GLY A 176 10.45 -11.24 -5.53
N GLU A 177 10.95 -12.44 -5.25
CA GLU A 177 11.51 -13.38 -6.23
C GLU A 177 10.62 -13.61 -7.45
N TYR A 178 9.32 -13.84 -7.21
CA TYR A 178 8.32 -14.13 -8.24
C TYR A 178 7.31 -13.01 -8.46
N ASP A 179 7.55 -11.84 -7.87
CA ASP A 179 6.68 -10.68 -8.05
C ASP A 179 6.77 -10.13 -9.48
N SER A 180 5.65 -9.65 -10.03
CA SER A 180 5.60 -9.10 -11.38
C SER A 180 6.52 -7.90 -11.59
N THR A 181 6.82 -7.14 -10.54
CA THR A 181 7.76 -6.02 -10.60
C THR A 181 9.22 -6.49 -10.74
N ASN A 182 9.51 -7.77 -10.43
CA ASN A 182 10.85 -8.34 -10.52
C ASN A 182 11.30 -8.66 -11.96
N ILE A 183 10.49 -8.30 -12.95
CA ILE A 183 10.86 -8.30 -14.38
C ILE A 183 12.06 -7.39 -14.66
N ILE A 184 12.32 -6.42 -13.82
CA ILE A 184 13.42 -5.48 -13.94
C ILE A 184 14.74 -6.20 -13.73
N GLU A 185 15.65 -6.10 -14.72
CA GLU A 185 16.94 -6.80 -14.69
C GLU A 185 18.06 -5.93 -14.10
N LYS A 186 18.03 -4.61 -14.32
CA LYS A 186 19.08 -3.67 -13.90
C LYS A 186 18.51 -2.45 -13.18
N PRO A 187 17.94 -2.59 -11.97
CA PRO A 187 17.63 -1.42 -11.16
C PRO A 187 18.94 -0.71 -10.76
N VAL A 188 18.86 0.59 -10.47
CA VAL A 188 20.02 1.37 -10.00
C VAL A 188 20.37 0.98 -8.56
N VAL A 189 19.33 0.73 -7.74
CA VAL A 189 19.48 0.30 -6.34
C VAL A 189 18.24 -0.47 -5.90
N CYS A 190 18.44 -1.46 -5.01
CA CYS A 190 17.37 -2.19 -4.34
C CYS A 190 17.27 -1.80 -2.87
N GLY A 191 16.04 -1.70 -2.33
CA GLY A 191 15.75 -1.45 -0.92
C GLY A 191 15.03 -2.64 -0.27
N ILE A 192 15.48 -3.08 0.92
CA ILE A 192 14.79 -4.08 1.73
C ILE A 192 14.41 -3.43 3.05
N THR A 193 13.11 -3.18 3.24
CA THR A 193 12.55 -2.59 4.45
C THR A 193 12.30 -3.67 5.53
N ALA A 194 11.68 -3.32 6.65
CA ALA A 194 11.45 -4.26 7.75
C ALA A 194 10.75 -5.54 7.31
N LEU A 195 11.33 -6.69 7.68
CA LEU A 195 10.81 -8.03 7.46
C LEU A 195 10.02 -8.52 8.69
N GLY A 196 9.03 -9.36 8.45
CA GLY A 196 8.19 -9.98 9.47
C GLY A 196 7.32 -11.06 8.84
N LEU A 197 6.59 -11.81 9.66
CA LEU A 197 5.67 -12.85 9.20
C LEU A 197 4.44 -12.20 8.56
N ASP A 198 4.28 -12.40 7.27
CA ASP A 198 3.10 -11.96 6.50
C ASP A 198 2.99 -12.82 5.23
N HIS A 199 1.78 -12.99 4.70
CA HIS A 199 1.51 -13.84 3.53
C HIS A 199 2.09 -15.27 3.68
N VAL A 200 2.02 -15.83 4.88
CA VAL A 200 2.68 -17.12 5.24
C VAL A 200 2.23 -18.29 4.36
N SER A 201 0.99 -18.27 3.88
CA SER A 201 0.46 -19.28 2.94
C SER A 201 1.16 -19.28 1.57
N ILE A 202 1.89 -18.22 1.23
CA ILE A 202 2.57 -18.04 -0.07
C ILE A 202 4.09 -18.01 0.10
N LEU A 203 4.58 -17.32 1.15
CA LEU A 203 6.00 -17.02 1.32
C LEU A 203 6.72 -17.96 2.30
N GLY A 204 5.96 -18.86 2.97
CA GLY A 204 6.50 -19.74 4.00
C GLY A 204 6.25 -19.23 5.43
N ASN A 205 6.48 -20.12 6.40
CA ASN A 205 6.08 -19.92 7.79
C ASN A 205 7.22 -19.41 8.69
N THR A 206 8.41 -19.19 8.11
CA THR A 206 9.61 -18.76 8.85
C THR A 206 10.16 -17.47 8.26
N ILE A 207 10.90 -16.72 9.09
CA ILE A 207 11.43 -15.41 8.69
C ILE A 207 12.51 -15.51 7.61
N ASP A 208 13.29 -16.60 7.60
CA ASP A 208 14.31 -16.88 6.59
C ASP A 208 13.68 -17.17 5.22
N GLN A 209 12.57 -17.93 5.15
CA GLN A 209 11.81 -18.16 3.91
C GLN A 209 11.28 -16.84 3.35
N ILE A 210 10.70 -16.01 4.21
CA ILE A 210 10.20 -14.69 3.81
C ILE A 210 11.34 -13.79 3.34
N ALA A 211 12.47 -13.80 4.03
CA ALA A 211 13.67 -13.07 3.66
C ALA A 211 14.21 -13.52 2.30
N TRP A 212 14.20 -14.84 2.02
CA TRP A 212 14.60 -15.39 0.73
C TRP A 212 13.75 -14.84 -0.42
N HIS A 213 12.42 -14.87 -0.28
CA HIS A 213 11.51 -14.33 -1.28
C HIS A 213 11.73 -12.83 -1.51
N LYS A 214 11.91 -12.05 -0.43
CA LYS A 214 12.03 -10.59 -0.53
C LYS A 214 13.39 -10.16 -1.08
N SER A 215 14.46 -10.87 -0.72
CA SER A 215 15.80 -10.64 -1.30
C SER A 215 15.91 -11.08 -2.77
N GLY A 216 14.88 -11.72 -3.33
CA GLY A 216 14.83 -12.05 -4.75
C GLY A 216 14.87 -10.87 -5.71
N ILE A 217 14.68 -9.65 -5.20
CA ILE A 217 14.86 -8.43 -6.00
C ILE A 217 16.32 -8.03 -6.19
N ILE A 218 17.25 -8.63 -5.45
CA ILE A 218 18.69 -8.35 -5.56
C ILE A 218 19.20 -8.82 -6.92
N LYS A 219 19.88 -7.94 -7.63
CA LYS A 219 20.40 -8.20 -9.00
C LYS A 219 21.92 -8.18 -9.03
N PRO A 220 22.54 -8.84 -10.02
CA PRO A 220 24.00 -8.91 -10.13
C PRO A 220 24.65 -7.52 -10.15
N ASN A 221 25.60 -7.30 -9.23
CA ASN A 221 26.37 -6.06 -9.08
C ASN A 221 25.56 -4.79 -8.76
N VAL A 222 24.27 -4.92 -8.40
CA VAL A 222 23.39 -3.78 -8.06
C VAL A 222 23.47 -3.51 -6.55
N PRO A 223 23.68 -2.25 -6.11
CA PRO A 223 23.69 -1.89 -4.70
C PRO A 223 22.36 -2.23 -4.00
N VAL A 224 22.48 -2.70 -2.75
CA VAL A 224 21.34 -3.02 -1.90
C VAL A 224 21.41 -2.26 -0.59
N VAL A 225 20.32 -1.62 -0.21
CA VAL A 225 20.14 -1.00 1.11
C VAL A 225 19.16 -1.87 1.90
N CYS A 226 19.58 -2.38 3.05
CA CYS A 226 18.73 -3.17 3.93
C CYS A 226 18.69 -2.54 5.32
N PHE A 227 17.50 -2.34 5.88
CA PHE A 227 17.38 -2.01 7.29
C PHE A 227 17.65 -3.25 8.14
N GLU A 228 18.19 -3.04 9.35
CA GLU A 228 18.46 -4.11 10.34
C GLU A 228 17.28 -5.07 10.50
N GLN A 229 17.55 -6.37 10.49
CA GLN A 229 16.59 -7.46 10.57
C GLN A 229 16.92 -8.40 11.72
N LEU A 230 16.03 -9.36 11.99
CA LEU A 230 16.37 -10.52 12.83
C LEU A 230 17.58 -11.27 12.25
N PRO A 231 18.43 -11.89 13.10
CA PRO A 231 19.66 -12.55 12.65
C PRO A 231 19.45 -13.56 11.52
N GLU A 232 18.40 -14.37 11.59
CA GLU A 232 18.08 -15.39 10.58
C GLU A 232 17.72 -14.74 9.24
N ALA A 233 17.01 -13.63 9.26
CA ALA A 233 16.63 -12.91 8.05
C ALA A 233 17.83 -12.18 7.43
N ILE A 234 18.67 -11.54 8.25
CA ILE A 234 19.84 -10.80 7.74
C ILE A 234 20.87 -11.73 7.11
N GLN A 235 21.05 -12.95 7.63
CA GLN A 235 21.91 -13.95 7.04
C GLN A 235 21.48 -14.30 5.61
N VAL A 236 20.19 -14.49 5.39
CA VAL A 236 19.64 -14.76 4.05
C VAL A 236 19.88 -13.58 3.11
N VAL A 237 19.65 -12.34 3.55
CA VAL A 237 19.89 -11.14 2.73
C VAL A 237 21.37 -11.03 2.36
N GLN A 238 22.28 -11.28 3.31
CA GLN A 238 23.73 -11.26 3.09
C GLN A 238 24.15 -12.34 2.09
N GLN A 239 23.64 -13.57 2.26
CA GLN A 239 23.91 -14.67 1.33
C GLN A 239 23.44 -14.32 -0.09
N ARG A 240 22.21 -13.85 -0.26
CA ARG A 240 21.65 -13.47 -1.56
C ARG A 240 22.44 -12.33 -2.21
N ALA A 241 22.90 -11.35 -1.42
CA ALA A 241 23.74 -10.26 -1.90
C ALA A 241 25.10 -10.79 -2.36
N GLN A 242 25.72 -11.70 -1.61
CA GLN A 242 27.00 -12.33 -1.97
C GLN A 242 26.87 -13.15 -3.25
N GLU A 243 25.83 -13.99 -3.39
CA GLU A 243 25.57 -14.79 -4.61
C GLU A 243 25.44 -13.91 -5.87
N LYS A 244 24.97 -12.67 -5.72
CA LYS A 244 24.81 -11.69 -6.81
C LYS A 244 25.98 -10.71 -6.92
N ASN A 245 27.01 -10.86 -6.09
CA ASN A 245 28.10 -9.88 -5.99
C ASN A 245 27.59 -8.44 -5.83
N ALA A 246 26.49 -8.26 -5.09
CA ALA A 246 25.78 -7.01 -4.89
C ALA A 246 26.35 -6.30 -3.65
N PRO A 247 26.80 -5.02 -3.75
CA PRO A 247 27.21 -4.24 -2.60
C PRO A 247 26.05 -4.05 -1.62
N LEU A 248 26.18 -4.53 -0.37
CA LEU A 248 25.13 -4.46 0.64
C LEU A 248 25.47 -3.43 1.71
N THR A 249 24.58 -2.47 1.90
CA THR A 249 24.60 -1.50 3.02
C THR A 249 23.52 -1.88 4.02
N ILE A 250 23.91 -2.14 5.28
CA ILE A 250 22.96 -2.41 6.37
C ILE A 250 22.84 -1.15 7.22
N LEU A 251 21.60 -0.69 7.39
CA LEU A 251 21.25 0.45 8.25
C LEU A 251 20.77 -0.07 9.61
N TYR A 252 21.29 0.49 10.69
CA TYR A 252 21.01 0.05 12.04
C TYR A 252 20.10 1.02 12.80
N LYS A 253 19.36 0.51 13.79
CA LYS A 253 18.45 1.30 14.63
C LYS A 253 19.11 2.47 15.34
N ASN A 254 20.38 2.32 15.76
CA ASN A 254 21.12 3.38 16.43
C ASN A 254 21.35 4.61 15.52
N GLN A 255 21.33 4.45 14.20
CA GLN A 255 21.48 5.56 13.23
C GLN A 255 20.25 6.48 13.18
N VAL A 256 19.11 6.08 13.80
CA VAL A 256 17.92 6.93 13.93
C VAL A 256 18.23 8.24 14.67
N SER A 257 19.22 8.25 15.55
CA SER A 257 19.69 9.46 16.22
C SER A 257 20.14 10.56 15.24
N ASN A 258 20.58 10.20 14.03
CA ASN A 258 20.93 11.15 12.98
C ASN A 258 19.73 11.98 12.48
N LEU A 259 18.50 11.50 12.73
CA LEU A 259 17.25 12.18 12.37
C LEU A 259 16.72 13.08 13.48
N ASN A 260 17.41 13.18 14.63
CA ASN A 260 16.97 14.04 15.71
C ASN A 260 16.91 15.51 15.27
N GLY A 261 15.78 16.15 15.53
CA GLY A 261 15.53 17.54 15.08
C GLY A 261 15.13 17.69 13.61
N ILE A 262 15.04 16.58 12.85
CA ILE A 262 14.55 16.59 11.46
C ILE A 262 13.07 16.20 11.45
N GLU A 263 12.27 17.06 10.87
CA GLU A 263 10.84 16.83 10.69
C GLU A 263 10.58 15.83 9.56
N ILE A 264 9.77 14.81 9.83
CA ILE A 264 9.32 13.82 8.86
C ILE A 264 7.81 13.95 8.76
N GLY A 265 7.27 14.14 7.54
CA GLY A 265 5.85 14.34 7.29
C GLY A 265 4.97 13.09 7.57
N LEU A 266 5.58 11.93 7.75
CA LEU A 266 4.89 10.70 8.15
C LEU A 266 5.03 10.46 9.65
N ALA A 267 3.92 10.20 10.32
CA ALA A 267 3.87 10.00 11.76
C ALA A 267 4.31 8.58 12.18
N GLY A 268 4.93 8.48 13.36
CA GLY A 268 5.35 7.23 14.00
C GLY A 268 6.86 6.96 13.95
N GLU A 269 7.42 6.42 15.03
CA GLU A 269 8.87 6.15 15.16
C GLU A 269 9.43 5.24 14.05
N HIS A 270 8.64 4.28 13.59
CA HIS A 270 9.02 3.38 12.49
C HIS A 270 9.25 4.12 11.16
N GLN A 271 8.70 5.33 10.98
CA GLN A 271 8.95 6.14 9.79
C GLN A 271 10.39 6.67 9.73
N LYS A 272 11.06 6.77 10.87
CA LYS A 272 12.49 7.09 10.91
C LYS A 272 13.34 6.00 10.25
N TYR A 273 12.96 4.73 10.41
CA TYR A 273 13.61 3.60 9.72
C TYR A 273 13.41 3.64 8.21
N ASN A 274 12.17 3.95 7.80
CA ASN A 274 11.83 4.12 6.39
C ASN A 274 12.57 5.33 5.78
N ALA A 275 12.69 6.42 6.55
CA ALA A 275 13.40 7.62 6.13
C ALA A 275 14.91 7.37 5.94
N LEU A 276 15.58 6.66 6.87
CA LEU A 276 16.99 6.29 6.71
C LEU A 276 17.21 5.48 5.42
N THR A 277 16.32 4.49 5.18
CA THR A 277 16.38 3.67 3.97
C THR A 277 16.19 4.54 2.72
N ALA A 278 15.18 5.42 2.71
CA ALA A 278 14.91 6.32 1.59
C ALA A 278 16.08 7.28 1.30
N ILE A 279 16.69 7.84 2.35
CA ILE A 279 17.87 8.73 2.23
C ILE A 279 19.00 8.01 1.52
N GLU A 280 19.31 6.77 1.93
CA GLU A 280 20.43 6.03 1.35
C GLU A 280 20.12 5.59 -0.09
N LEU A 281 18.88 5.18 -0.39
CA LEU A 281 18.43 4.90 -1.77
C LEU A 281 18.62 6.14 -2.67
N CYS A 282 18.22 7.32 -2.20
CA CYS A 282 18.38 8.58 -2.94
C CYS A 282 19.85 8.94 -3.17
N LYS A 283 20.72 8.78 -2.16
CA LYS A 283 22.15 9.03 -2.30
C LYS A 283 22.80 8.16 -3.38
N ILE A 284 22.51 6.85 -3.33
CA ILE A 284 23.03 5.89 -4.31
C ILE A 284 22.52 6.24 -5.71
N TRP A 285 21.23 6.54 -5.84
CA TRP A 285 20.63 6.90 -7.13
C TRP A 285 21.24 8.20 -7.69
N LEU A 286 21.35 9.26 -6.89
CA LEU A 286 21.93 10.55 -7.31
C LEU A 286 23.41 10.41 -7.66
N LYS A 287 24.16 9.60 -6.92
CA LYS A 287 25.55 9.30 -7.28
C LYS A 287 25.63 8.60 -8.64
N SER A 288 24.82 7.57 -8.86
CA SER A 288 24.87 6.77 -10.07
C SER A 288 24.37 7.52 -11.30
N MET A 289 23.29 8.32 -11.16
CA MET A 289 22.61 8.93 -12.29
C MET A 289 22.95 10.40 -12.53
N ARG A 290 23.49 11.09 -11.50
CA ARG A 290 23.83 12.54 -11.58
C ARG A 290 25.28 12.84 -11.17
N GLY A 291 26.05 11.84 -10.74
CA GLY A 291 27.43 12.01 -10.29
C GLY A 291 27.55 12.81 -8.97
N ILE A 292 26.46 12.92 -8.20
CA ILE A 292 26.42 13.72 -6.96
C ILE A 292 26.78 12.83 -5.79
N GLU A 293 27.85 13.17 -5.08
CA GLU A 293 28.26 12.51 -3.84
C GLU A 293 27.98 13.39 -2.63
N PHE A 294 27.48 12.77 -1.57
CA PHE A 294 27.19 13.45 -0.31
C PHE A 294 28.16 13.02 0.78
N LYS A 295 28.76 14.00 1.46
CA LYS A 295 29.59 13.76 2.66
C LYS A 295 28.76 13.71 3.94
N GLU A 296 27.63 14.42 3.94
CA GLU A 296 26.72 14.48 5.07
C GLU A 296 25.93 13.15 5.19
N VAL A 297 25.67 12.74 6.44
CA VAL A 297 24.79 11.61 6.72
C VAL A 297 23.39 11.89 6.18
N ILE A 298 22.88 13.10 6.43
CA ILE A 298 21.60 13.58 5.90
C ILE A 298 21.83 14.88 5.15
N PRO A 299 21.83 14.89 3.82
CA PRO A 299 21.99 16.08 3.02
C PRO A 299 20.91 17.13 3.33
N GLU A 300 21.31 18.40 3.42
CA GLU A 300 20.38 19.50 3.72
C GLU A 300 19.20 19.56 2.74
N GLY A 301 19.49 19.37 1.44
CA GLY A 301 18.46 19.35 0.40
C GLY A 301 17.40 18.24 0.55
N PHE A 302 17.67 17.20 1.34
CA PHE A 302 16.71 16.10 1.56
C PHE A 302 15.68 16.42 2.65
N LYS A 303 16.00 17.35 3.57
CA LYS A 303 15.12 17.68 4.71
C LYS A 303 13.76 18.19 4.26
N LYS A 304 13.70 18.96 3.16
CA LYS A 304 12.45 19.44 2.59
C LYS A 304 11.57 18.28 2.11
N GLY A 305 12.15 17.28 1.43
CA GLY A 305 11.44 16.10 0.99
C GLY A 305 10.96 15.23 2.14
N LEU A 306 11.77 15.07 3.20
CA LEU A 306 11.38 14.36 4.41
C LEU A 306 10.19 15.02 5.11
N LYS A 307 10.17 16.36 5.18
CA LYS A 307 9.09 17.13 5.78
C LYS A 307 7.81 17.12 4.94
N ASN A 308 7.93 17.26 3.63
CA ASN A 308 6.79 17.45 2.73
C ASN A 308 6.11 16.15 2.30
N VAL A 309 6.67 14.98 2.63
CA VAL A 309 6.07 13.71 2.25
C VAL A 309 4.67 13.55 2.86
N THR A 310 3.72 13.16 2.04
CA THR A 310 2.37 12.77 2.46
C THR A 310 2.07 11.36 1.99
N TRP A 311 1.44 10.55 2.84
CA TRP A 311 1.04 9.21 2.48
C TRP A 311 -0.30 8.89 3.13
N PRO A 312 -1.42 9.04 2.41
CA PRO A 312 -2.76 8.85 2.98
C PRO A 312 -2.93 7.48 3.65
N GLY A 313 -3.70 7.44 4.74
CA GLY A 313 -3.97 6.23 5.51
C GLY A 313 -2.81 5.69 6.34
N ARG A 314 -1.77 6.50 6.58
CA ARG A 314 -0.64 6.17 7.46
C ARG A 314 -0.45 7.28 8.48
N GLY A 315 -1.03 7.11 9.69
CA GLY A 315 -1.02 8.13 10.71
C GLY A 315 -1.60 9.47 10.23
N GLN A 316 -2.64 9.42 9.39
CA GLN A 316 -3.22 10.60 8.75
C GLN A 316 -4.22 11.29 9.68
N LEU A 317 -4.09 12.60 9.80
CA LEU A 317 -5.08 13.48 10.43
C LEU A 317 -5.92 14.15 9.35
N LEU A 318 -7.25 14.08 9.49
CA LEU A 318 -8.19 14.76 8.59
C LEU A 318 -9.23 15.52 9.42
N ASP A 319 -9.17 16.84 9.34
CA ASP A 319 -10.17 17.69 9.97
C ASP A 319 -11.45 17.69 9.13
N ILE A 320 -12.63 17.75 9.80
CA ILE A 320 -13.93 17.73 9.15
C ILE A 320 -14.12 18.89 8.17
N SER A 321 -13.45 20.02 8.40
CA SER A 321 -13.45 21.18 7.50
C SER A 321 -12.92 20.88 6.09
N HIS A 322 -12.16 19.78 5.94
CA HIS A 322 -11.62 19.30 4.66
C HIS A 322 -12.43 18.14 4.06
N THR A 323 -13.67 17.95 4.52
CA THR A 323 -14.57 16.87 4.08
C THR A 323 -15.86 17.44 3.48
N LYS A 324 -16.68 16.58 2.87
CA LYS A 324 -18.01 16.98 2.38
C LYS A 324 -18.96 17.48 3.49
N TYR A 325 -18.66 17.19 4.75
CA TYR A 325 -19.45 17.59 5.93
C TYR A 325 -19.03 18.94 6.53
N ALA A 326 -18.11 19.67 5.91
CA ALA A 326 -17.57 20.95 6.40
C ALA A 326 -18.65 22.01 6.69
N SER A 327 -19.74 22.02 5.90
CA SER A 327 -20.85 23.00 6.03
C SER A 327 -21.88 22.63 7.09
N GLU A 328 -21.78 21.48 7.76
CA GLU A 328 -22.80 20.98 8.67
C GLU A 328 -22.70 21.49 10.11
N GLY A 329 -21.79 22.42 10.39
CA GLY A 329 -21.57 22.97 11.74
C GLY A 329 -20.99 21.94 12.72
N THR A 330 -20.27 20.94 12.22
CA THR A 330 -19.72 19.83 12.96
C THR A 330 -18.30 20.12 13.43
N ASN A 331 -17.86 19.49 14.52
CA ASN A 331 -16.53 19.65 15.10
C ASN A 331 -15.87 18.29 15.33
N ALA A 332 -15.21 17.74 14.30
CA ALA A 332 -14.59 16.43 14.37
C ALA A 332 -13.20 16.41 13.69
N THR A 333 -12.36 15.50 14.17
CA THR A 333 -11.08 15.16 13.55
C THR A 333 -10.96 13.64 13.42
N TRP A 334 -10.69 13.16 12.23
CA TRP A 334 -10.37 11.75 11.97
C TRP A 334 -8.89 11.49 12.11
N PHE A 335 -8.58 10.39 12.79
CA PHE A 335 -7.26 9.78 12.91
C PHE A 335 -7.33 8.47 12.11
N LEU A 336 -6.63 8.39 10.99
CA LEU A 336 -6.79 7.34 9.99
C LEU A 336 -5.47 6.54 9.84
N ASP A 337 -5.51 5.27 10.19
CA ASP A 337 -4.36 4.38 10.01
C ASP A 337 -4.79 2.97 9.58
N GLY A 338 -4.21 2.47 8.49
CA GLY A 338 -4.51 1.16 7.91
C GLY A 338 -3.83 -0.02 8.62
N ALA A 339 -3.48 0.10 9.89
CA ALA A 339 -2.95 -0.99 10.71
C ALA A 339 -3.91 -2.18 10.74
N HIS A 340 -3.35 -3.41 10.65
CA HIS A 340 -4.17 -4.63 10.54
C HIS A 340 -3.44 -5.90 11.00
N THR A 341 -2.29 -5.75 11.66
CA THR A 341 -1.56 -6.80 12.41
C THR A 341 -1.32 -6.30 13.81
N ILE A 342 -1.02 -7.20 14.76
CA ILE A 342 -0.77 -6.82 16.17
C ILE A 342 0.29 -5.71 16.23
N GLU A 343 1.44 -5.91 15.61
CA GLU A 343 2.56 -4.96 15.66
C GLU A 343 2.19 -3.60 15.04
N SER A 344 1.41 -3.60 13.93
CA SER A 344 0.98 -2.35 13.31
C SER A 344 -0.09 -1.62 14.12
N LEU A 345 -0.98 -2.35 14.79
CA LEU A 345 -1.97 -1.77 15.70
C LEU A 345 -1.33 -1.19 16.96
N GLU A 346 -0.29 -1.83 17.52
CA GLU A 346 0.51 -1.27 18.62
C GLU A 346 1.14 0.07 18.25
N VAL A 347 1.71 0.15 17.02
CA VAL A 347 2.27 1.41 16.50
C VAL A 347 1.17 2.46 16.29
N CYS A 348 0.02 2.08 15.73
CA CYS A 348 -1.14 2.96 15.57
C CYS A 348 -1.65 3.49 16.91
N ALA A 349 -1.78 2.62 17.91
CA ALA A 349 -2.20 2.96 19.27
C ALA A 349 -1.26 4.00 19.90
N ALA A 350 0.06 3.74 19.86
CA ALA A 350 1.08 4.66 20.38
C ALA A 350 1.06 6.01 19.65
N TRP A 351 0.90 6.01 18.31
CA TRP A 351 0.74 7.22 17.52
C TRP A 351 -0.50 8.02 17.94
N PHE A 352 -1.65 7.35 18.09
CA PHE A 352 -2.90 8.01 18.48
C PHE A 352 -2.79 8.66 19.86
N GLU A 353 -2.26 7.93 20.86
CA GLU A 353 -2.00 8.48 22.18
C GLU A 353 -1.08 9.72 22.14
N GLN A 354 0.00 9.66 21.36
CA GLN A 354 0.92 10.77 21.20
C GLN A 354 0.25 11.99 20.54
N ALA A 355 -0.53 11.75 19.47
CA ALA A 355 -1.25 12.81 18.77
C ALA A 355 -2.29 13.50 19.67
N LEU A 356 -3.00 12.76 20.52
CA LEU A 356 -3.90 13.33 21.52
C LEU A 356 -3.16 14.20 22.54
N LYS A 357 -2.02 13.71 23.06
CA LYS A 357 -1.18 14.48 24.03
C LYS A 357 -0.65 15.78 23.44
N GLN A 358 -0.26 15.77 22.17
CA GLN A 358 0.25 16.97 21.49
C GLN A 358 -0.84 18.02 21.26
N ARG A 359 -2.05 17.61 20.99
CA ARG A 359 -3.18 18.53 20.76
C ARG A 359 -3.69 19.18 22.05
N LYS A 360 -3.48 18.56 23.21
CA LYS A 360 -3.93 19.05 24.53
C LYS A 360 -5.43 19.39 24.58
N GLU A 361 -6.21 18.84 23.67
CA GLU A 361 -7.66 19.05 23.56
C GLU A 361 -8.41 17.91 24.25
N GLU A 362 -9.31 18.26 25.15
CA GLU A 362 -10.31 17.29 25.58
C GLU A 362 -11.26 17.01 24.43
N GLY A 363 -11.54 15.72 24.20
CA GLY A 363 -12.40 15.29 23.09
C GLY A 363 -13.37 14.18 23.50
N HIS A 364 -14.44 14.03 22.73
CA HIS A 364 -15.29 12.84 22.72
C HIS A 364 -14.67 11.85 21.73
N ARG A 365 -14.21 10.68 22.19
CA ARG A 365 -13.39 9.77 21.40
C ARG A 365 -14.19 8.57 20.91
N ILE A 366 -14.11 8.33 19.62
CA ILE A 366 -14.79 7.22 18.94
C ILE A 366 -13.77 6.32 18.32
N LEU A 367 -13.83 5.01 18.62
CA LEU A 367 -13.10 3.98 17.88
C LEU A 367 -14.01 3.43 16.78
N VAL A 368 -13.60 3.55 15.52
CA VAL A 368 -14.19 2.83 14.38
C VAL A 368 -13.24 1.71 13.99
N PHE A 369 -13.67 0.47 14.16
CA PHE A 369 -12.79 -0.70 14.01
C PHE A 369 -13.42 -1.81 13.16
N ASN A 370 -12.57 -2.45 12.36
CA ASN A 370 -12.89 -3.69 11.68
C ASN A 370 -11.62 -4.53 11.49
N CYS A 371 -11.75 -5.83 11.34
CA CYS A 371 -10.68 -6.70 10.88
C CYS A 371 -11.16 -7.61 9.75
N THR A 372 -10.24 -8.04 8.90
CA THR A 372 -10.54 -8.93 7.78
C THR A 372 -10.85 -10.34 8.30
N HIS A 373 -11.86 -11.00 7.72
CA HIS A 373 -12.22 -12.39 8.03
C HIS A 373 -11.01 -13.34 7.98
N GLY A 374 -10.96 -14.31 8.91
CA GLY A 374 -9.86 -15.28 9.03
C GLY A 374 -8.65 -14.81 9.86
N ARG A 375 -8.70 -13.61 10.47
CA ARG A 375 -7.72 -13.13 11.44
C ARG A 375 -8.19 -13.40 12.87
N ASP A 376 -7.25 -13.48 13.81
CA ASP A 376 -7.55 -13.54 15.24
C ASP A 376 -8.07 -12.17 15.72
N SER A 377 -9.38 -11.97 15.55
CA SER A 377 -10.07 -10.71 15.84
C SER A 377 -9.93 -10.28 17.29
N ASP A 378 -9.93 -11.23 18.23
CA ASP A 378 -9.84 -10.97 19.67
C ASP A 378 -8.49 -10.39 20.03
N ARG A 379 -7.40 -10.96 19.51
CA ARG A 379 -6.04 -10.48 19.77
C ARG A 379 -5.79 -9.12 19.12
N LEU A 380 -6.34 -8.88 17.92
CA LEU A 380 -6.23 -7.57 17.26
C LEU A 380 -6.99 -6.50 18.05
N LEU A 381 -8.21 -6.80 18.50
CA LEU A 381 -9.02 -5.89 19.31
C LEU A 381 -8.40 -5.62 20.69
N GLN A 382 -7.72 -6.62 21.26
CA GLN A 382 -7.03 -6.48 22.56
C GLN A 382 -6.01 -5.32 22.55
N VAL A 383 -5.35 -5.07 21.43
CA VAL A 383 -4.42 -3.93 21.30
C VAL A 383 -5.15 -2.61 21.55
N MET A 384 -6.36 -2.45 20.99
CA MET A 384 -7.17 -1.23 21.20
C MET A 384 -7.75 -1.18 22.61
N SER A 385 -8.14 -2.33 23.17
CA SER A 385 -8.60 -2.44 24.56
C SER A 385 -7.53 -2.03 25.56
N ASN A 386 -6.25 -2.35 25.29
CA ASN A 386 -5.13 -2.01 26.16
C ASN A 386 -4.91 -0.50 26.33
N ILE A 387 -5.31 0.31 25.35
CA ILE A 387 -5.20 1.79 25.45
C ILE A 387 -6.48 2.44 26.01
N GLN A 388 -7.55 1.69 26.23
CA GLN A 388 -8.80 2.24 26.79
C GLN A 388 -8.59 2.98 28.12
N PRO A 389 -7.76 2.49 29.07
CA PRO A 389 -7.53 3.21 30.35
C PRO A 389 -6.83 4.56 30.21
N THR A 390 -6.07 4.79 29.11
CA THR A 390 -5.33 6.04 28.86
C THR A 390 -6.04 6.94 27.87
N VAL A 391 -6.66 6.35 26.85
CA VAL A 391 -7.34 7.06 25.77
C VAL A 391 -8.77 7.44 26.15
N HIS A 392 -9.48 6.57 26.89
CA HIS A 392 -10.88 6.73 27.26
C HIS A 392 -11.79 6.95 26.03
N PHE A 393 -11.96 5.91 25.19
CA PHE A 393 -13.00 5.95 24.16
C PHE A 393 -14.37 6.07 24.81
N ASP A 394 -15.19 6.98 24.30
CA ASP A 394 -16.57 7.21 24.74
C ASP A 394 -17.56 6.34 23.97
N ASP A 395 -17.32 6.10 22.68
CA ASP A 395 -18.09 5.19 21.83
C ASP A 395 -17.16 4.26 21.04
N VAL A 396 -17.64 3.06 20.73
CA VAL A 396 -16.97 2.10 19.84
C VAL A 396 -17.93 1.63 18.76
N VAL A 397 -17.52 1.71 17.51
CA VAL A 397 -18.31 1.36 16.33
C VAL A 397 -17.61 0.27 15.55
N PHE A 398 -18.21 -0.89 15.46
CA PHE A 398 -17.77 -2.00 14.64
C PHE A 398 -18.52 -1.97 13.31
N THR A 399 -17.80 -1.80 12.21
CA THR A 399 -18.39 -1.68 10.87
C THR A 399 -17.85 -2.75 9.93
N THR A 400 -18.56 -3.01 8.85
CA THR A 400 -18.07 -3.86 7.75
C THR A 400 -17.11 -3.08 6.85
N ASN A 401 -16.65 -3.67 5.74
CA ASN A 401 -15.93 -2.95 4.69
C ASN A 401 -16.86 -2.45 3.56
N VAL A 402 -18.17 -2.57 3.73
CA VAL A 402 -19.15 -2.02 2.78
C VAL A 402 -19.09 -0.50 2.84
N THR A 403 -18.90 0.17 1.71
CA THR A 403 -18.66 1.62 1.67
C THR A 403 -19.91 2.41 2.00
N PHE A 404 -20.98 2.18 1.24
CA PHE A 404 -22.26 2.87 1.35
C PHE A 404 -23.37 1.89 1.72
N LYS A 405 -24.48 2.38 2.25
CA LYS A 405 -25.70 1.59 2.52
C LYS A 405 -26.18 0.83 1.28
N GLU A 406 -25.96 1.40 0.11
CA GLU A 406 -26.34 0.83 -1.19
C GLU A 406 -25.27 -0.15 -1.76
N GLY A 407 -24.11 -0.30 -1.12
CA GLY A 407 -23.05 -1.24 -1.55
C GLY A 407 -21.64 -0.67 -1.59
N TYR A 408 -20.77 -1.37 -2.32
CA TYR A 408 -19.36 -1.01 -2.49
C TYR A 408 -19.13 0.02 -3.59
N THR A 409 -18.01 0.74 -3.49
CA THR A 409 -17.46 1.45 -4.66
C THR A 409 -16.84 0.46 -5.65
N THR A 410 -16.76 0.85 -6.92
CA THR A 410 -16.18 0.02 -8.00
C THR A 410 -14.71 -0.34 -7.76
N ASP A 411 -13.96 0.50 -7.05
CA ASP A 411 -12.52 0.30 -6.84
C ASP A 411 -12.19 -0.53 -5.58
N ASN A 412 -13.09 -0.57 -4.60
CA ASN A 412 -12.90 -1.25 -3.31
C ASN A 412 -13.89 -2.39 -3.06
N THR A 413 -14.18 -3.21 -4.08
CA THR A 413 -15.04 -4.40 -3.90
C THR A 413 -14.34 -5.49 -3.10
N ASN A 414 -15.01 -6.02 -2.07
CA ASN A 414 -14.58 -7.22 -1.35
C ASN A 414 -15.38 -8.43 -1.88
N ASN A 415 -14.85 -9.11 -2.88
CA ASN A 415 -15.54 -10.19 -3.59
C ASN A 415 -15.57 -11.56 -2.85
N ASN A 416 -15.10 -11.64 -1.59
CA ASN A 416 -14.81 -12.91 -0.93
C ASN A 416 -15.78 -13.28 0.20
N VAL A 417 -16.83 -12.50 0.48
CA VAL A 417 -17.71 -12.75 1.64
C VAL A 417 -19.18 -12.55 1.28
N SER A 418 -20.04 -13.49 1.67
CA SER A 418 -21.50 -13.36 1.51
C SER A 418 -22.07 -12.27 2.42
N ALA A 419 -23.21 -11.68 2.05
CA ALA A 419 -23.85 -10.62 2.85
C ALA A 419 -24.18 -11.07 4.31
N GLU A 420 -24.47 -12.34 4.51
CA GLU A 420 -24.78 -12.92 5.83
C GLU A 420 -23.53 -13.11 6.71
N GLU A 421 -22.37 -13.41 6.10
CA GLU A 421 -21.08 -13.54 6.81
C GLU A 421 -20.48 -12.18 7.18
N VAL A 422 -20.88 -11.13 6.47
CA VAL A 422 -20.30 -9.78 6.59
C VAL A 422 -20.48 -9.18 7.98
N THR A 423 -21.65 -9.38 8.64
CA THR A 423 -21.96 -8.80 9.96
C THR A 423 -21.58 -9.69 11.13
N SER A 424 -21.23 -10.96 10.91
CA SER A 424 -20.90 -11.90 11.98
C SER A 424 -19.65 -11.50 12.76
N VAL A 425 -18.62 -11.04 12.05
CA VAL A 425 -17.34 -10.60 12.66
C VAL A 425 -17.55 -9.38 13.56
N GLN A 426 -18.39 -8.41 13.15
CA GLN A 426 -18.65 -7.18 13.91
C GLN A 426 -19.39 -7.46 15.22
N LYS A 427 -20.32 -8.43 15.23
CA LYS A 427 -20.99 -8.88 16.46
C LYS A 427 -20.03 -9.59 17.41
N ILE A 428 -19.09 -10.38 16.86
CA ILE A 428 -18.02 -11.00 17.65
C ILE A 428 -17.14 -9.90 18.27
N LEU A 429 -16.69 -8.92 17.48
CA LEU A 429 -15.88 -7.79 17.96
C LEU A 429 -16.60 -7.01 19.07
N ALA A 430 -17.90 -6.73 18.90
CA ALA A 430 -18.69 -6.05 19.94
C ALA A 430 -18.77 -6.84 21.24
N THR A 431 -18.97 -8.16 21.16
CA THR A 431 -18.97 -9.05 22.32
C THR A 431 -17.60 -9.10 22.99
N SER A 432 -16.54 -9.22 22.20
CA SER A 432 -15.15 -9.23 22.69
C SER A 432 -14.79 -7.92 23.37
N TRP A 433 -15.19 -6.76 22.82
CA TRP A 433 -14.94 -5.45 23.46
C TRP A 433 -15.55 -5.37 24.84
N VAL A 434 -16.84 -5.76 25.00
CA VAL A 434 -17.53 -5.76 26.30
C VAL A 434 -16.86 -6.73 27.29
N THR A 435 -16.37 -7.86 26.79
CA THR A 435 -15.66 -8.86 27.61
C THR A 435 -14.31 -8.34 28.10
N GLN A 436 -13.57 -7.70 27.20
CA GLN A 436 -12.24 -7.13 27.47
C GLN A 436 -12.30 -5.84 28.31
N ASN A 437 -13.45 -5.11 28.27
CA ASN A 437 -13.68 -3.85 28.98
C ASN A 437 -15.00 -3.91 29.79
N PRO A 438 -15.07 -4.66 30.90
CA PRO A 438 -16.34 -4.88 31.61
C PRO A 438 -17.02 -3.61 32.16
N ALA A 439 -16.23 -2.56 32.42
CA ALA A 439 -16.74 -1.27 32.89
C ALA A 439 -17.24 -0.35 31.77
N PHE A 440 -17.06 -0.73 30.49
CA PHE A 440 -17.48 0.08 29.34
C PHE A 440 -19.02 -0.01 29.18
N PRO A 441 -19.73 1.13 28.99
CA PRO A 441 -21.18 1.12 28.82
C PRO A 441 -21.58 0.34 27.56
N LYS A 442 -22.49 -0.63 27.71
CA LYS A 442 -22.91 -1.48 26.58
C LYS A 442 -23.69 -0.73 25.51
N ASP A 443 -24.40 0.32 25.88
CA ASP A 443 -25.15 1.22 25.00
C ASP A 443 -24.25 2.17 24.18
N HIS A 444 -22.95 2.18 24.47
CA HIS A 444 -21.91 2.87 23.71
C HIS A 444 -21.12 1.95 22.76
N VAL A 445 -21.55 0.68 22.64
CA VAL A 445 -20.97 -0.28 21.67
C VAL A 445 -21.95 -0.47 20.51
N HIS A 446 -21.54 -0.05 19.33
CA HIS A 446 -22.38 0.00 18.13
C HIS A 446 -21.89 -0.99 17.08
N VAL A 447 -22.82 -1.61 16.36
CA VAL A 447 -22.56 -2.44 15.19
C VAL A 447 -23.35 -1.85 14.04
N VAL A 448 -22.67 -1.54 12.94
CA VAL A 448 -23.28 -0.95 11.74
C VAL A 448 -22.86 -1.72 10.49
N ASP A 449 -23.71 -1.69 9.47
CA ASP A 449 -23.56 -2.51 8.27
C ASP A 449 -22.64 -1.86 7.21
N SER A 450 -22.42 -0.54 7.29
CA SER A 450 -21.60 0.19 6.34
C SER A 450 -20.69 1.22 7.00
N ILE A 451 -19.63 1.61 6.29
CA ILE A 451 -18.73 2.69 6.70
C ILE A 451 -19.45 4.04 6.67
N GLU A 452 -20.39 4.21 5.74
CA GLU A 452 -21.22 5.41 5.71
C GLU A 452 -21.99 5.61 7.02
N GLU A 453 -22.60 4.55 7.56
CA GLU A 453 -23.29 4.61 8.85
C GLU A 453 -22.34 4.92 10.02
N ALA A 454 -21.11 4.37 9.99
CA ALA A 454 -20.11 4.69 11.03
C ALA A 454 -19.68 6.17 10.96
N VAL A 455 -19.51 6.72 9.76
CA VAL A 455 -19.18 8.14 9.56
C VAL A 455 -20.36 9.03 9.98
N GLU A 456 -21.59 8.70 9.56
CA GLU A 456 -22.79 9.43 9.94
C GLU A 456 -23.01 9.43 11.46
N PHE A 457 -22.74 8.30 12.13
CA PHE A 457 -22.76 8.22 13.59
C PHE A 457 -21.79 9.23 14.22
N ALA A 458 -20.53 9.27 13.77
CA ALA A 458 -19.54 10.21 14.29
C ALA A 458 -19.92 11.68 14.00
N VAL A 459 -20.46 11.97 12.82
CA VAL A 459 -20.95 13.30 12.43
C VAL A 459 -22.15 13.70 13.30
N ALA A 460 -23.12 12.81 13.52
CA ALA A 460 -24.27 13.06 14.39
C ALA A 460 -23.83 13.30 15.85
N ARG A 461 -22.87 12.51 16.35
CA ARG A 461 -22.32 12.68 17.70
C ARG A 461 -21.64 14.04 17.84
N SER A 462 -20.94 14.54 16.82
CA SER A 462 -20.30 15.85 16.84
C SER A 462 -21.26 17.03 16.93
N LYS A 463 -22.54 16.83 16.59
CA LYS A 463 -23.61 17.83 16.75
C LYS A 463 -24.25 17.78 18.15
N GLN A 464 -24.09 16.67 18.87
CA GLN A 464 -24.71 16.43 20.19
C GLN A 464 -23.79 16.83 21.34
N VAL A 465 -22.47 16.76 21.14
CA VAL A 465 -21.48 17.05 22.18
C VAL A 465 -20.83 18.40 21.97
N THR A 466 -20.46 19.08 23.07
CA THR A 466 -19.75 20.37 23.02
C THR A 466 -18.25 20.21 22.76
N LYS A 467 -17.69 19.06 23.13
CA LYS A 467 -16.27 18.72 22.89
C LYS A 467 -16.06 18.30 21.43
N ARG A 468 -14.84 18.52 20.92
CA ARG A 468 -14.46 18.01 19.60
C ARG A 468 -14.53 16.49 19.56
N VAL A 469 -15.15 15.93 18.52
CA VAL A 469 -15.14 14.48 18.30
C VAL A 469 -13.81 14.08 17.66
N GLN A 470 -13.16 13.06 18.23
CA GLN A 470 -11.87 12.53 17.80
C GLN A 470 -12.08 11.07 17.41
N VAL A 471 -12.06 10.78 16.11
CA VAL A 471 -12.41 9.45 15.56
C VAL A 471 -11.15 8.71 15.14
N LEU A 472 -10.80 7.63 15.84
CA LEU A 472 -9.78 6.69 15.37
C LEU A 472 -10.42 5.65 14.45
N THR A 473 -10.00 5.59 13.19
CA THR A 473 -10.41 4.55 12.23
C THR A 473 -9.21 3.66 11.90
N THR A 474 -9.28 2.37 12.27
CA THR A 474 -8.16 1.43 12.11
C THR A 474 -8.62 -0.03 12.06
N GLY A 475 -7.70 -0.95 11.74
CA GLY A 475 -7.91 -2.40 11.67
C GLY A 475 -7.98 -2.95 10.24
N SER A 476 -8.19 -2.08 9.25
CA SER A 476 -8.21 -2.45 7.83
C SER A 476 -7.85 -1.25 6.94
N LEU A 477 -6.94 -1.46 6.01
CA LEU A 477 -6.60 -0.41 5.02
C LEU A 477 -7.79 -0.11 4.09
N ILE A 478 -8.59 -1.14 3.75
CA ILE A 478 -9.80 -1.00 2.93
C ILE A 478 -10.81 -0.11 3.66
N MET A 479 -11.00 -0.33 4.96
CA MET A 479 -11.90 0.49 5.77
C MET A 479 -11.45 1.96 5.80
N VAL A 480 -10.16 2.22 5.97
CA VAL A 480 -9.62 3.60 5.94
C VAL A 480 -9.87 4.24 4.58
N GLY A 481 -9.61 3.53 3.48
CA GLY A 481 -9.89 4.03 2.13
C GLY A 481 -11.36 4.34 1.91
N ASN A 482 -12.24 3.45 2.34
CA ASN A 482 -13.69 3.66 2.24
C ASN A 482 -14.18 4.80 3.15
N THR A 483 -13.58 4.97 4.34
CA THR A 483 -13.86 6.14 5.21
C THR A 483 -13.47 7.43 4.51
N LEU A 484 -12.30 7.50 3.88
CA LEU A 484 -11.87 8.65 3.08
C LEU A 484 -12.84 8.93 1.92
N THR A 485 -13.31 7.89 1.24
CA THR A 485 -14.33 7.99 0.18
C THR A 485 -15.63 8.59 0.70
N VAL A 486 -16.16 8.06 1.81
CA VAL A 486 -17.39 8.57 2.44
C VAL A 486 -17.22 10.00 2.91
N LEU A 487 -16.05 10.38 3.41
CA LEU A 487 -15.74 11.76 3.80
C LEU A 487 -15.58 12.71 2.60
N GLY A 488 -15.53 12.19 1.36
CA GLY A 488 -15.34 12.98 0.16
C GLY A 488 -13.90 13.43 -0.06
N PHE A 489 -12.94 12.73 0.55
CA PHE A 489 -11.51 12.97 0.32
C PHE A 489 -11.15 12.63 -1.14
N LYS A 490 -10.50 13.58 -1.80
CA LYS A 490 -9.94 13.36 -3.15
C LYS A 490 -8.45 13.05 -3.01
N PRO A 491 -7.96 11.93 -3.55
CA PRO A 491 -6.53 11.66 -3.59
C PRO A 491 -5.82 12.78 -4.33
N GLN A 492 -4.88 13.41 -3.66
CA GLN A 492 -3.96 14.40 -4.21
C GLN A 492 -2.68 13.70 -4.57
#